data_1f807608e2c6d620e6f125e6b42fecda
#
_entry.id   1f807608e2c6d620e6f125e6b42fecda
#
_cell.length_a   1.000
_cell.length_b   1.000
_cell.length_c   1.000
_cell.angle_alpha   90.00
_cell.angle_beta   90.00
_cell.angle_gamma   90.00
#
_symmetry.space_group_name_H-M   'P 1'
#
loop_
_entity.id
_entity.type
_entity.pdbx_description
1 polymer ?
#
loop_
_entity_poly.entity_id
_entity_poly.type
_entity_poly.pdbx_seq_one_letter_code
_entity_poly.pdbx_strand_id
1 'polypeptide(L)'
;MTTQNVITPPRPVTSHATATRSEAPPRSVIRAMAISMVATLMVMLDTTVVNVSLSATTARFGSMGSVQWVLTSYLLALCATMTASAWVIDRLGPRLTFIASMTMFLIGSVMCALSDSVWQLVTGRTISGAGAGILVPTASVLLIRGIPREQLGRVQALNGSVQLIAPLIGPTVGGLLVDRCGGWPAIYWAN
;
A
#
# COMPACT_ATOMS: atom_id res chain seq x y z
N MET A 1 28.71 38.26 60.70
CA MET A 1 27.45 37.60 60.15
C MET A 1 27.82 36.82 58.97
N THR A 2 28.04 35.51 59.12
CA THR A 2 28.50 34.60 58.05
C THR A 2 27.27 33.74 57.60
N THR A 3 26.71 34.05 56.45
CA THR A 3 25.60 33.27 55.90
C THR A 3 26.14 31.97 55.33
N GLN A 4 25.85 30.86 55.99
CA GLN A 4 26.11 29.52 55.52
C GLN A 4 25.12 29.22 54.34
N ASN A 5 25.69 29.07 53.14
CA ASN A 5 24.98 28.54 51.97
C ASN A 5 24.78 27.03 52.18
N VAL A 6 23.57 26.62 52.53
CA VAL A 6 23.17 25.22 52.61
C VAL A 6 23.02 24.69 51.19
N ILE A 7 24.03 23.97 50.71
CA ILE A 7 23.97 23.24 49.45
C ILE A 7 23.07 22.01 49.67
N THR A 8 21.83 22.10 49.19
CA THR A 8 20.91 20.97 49.17
C THR A 8 21.42 19.96 48.12
N PRO A 9 21.66 18.69 48.49
CA PRO A 9 22.08 17.70 47.50
C PRO A 9 21.00 17.47 46.47
N PRO A 10 21.37 17.25 45.19
CA PRO A 10 20.42 16.99 44.12
C PRO A 10 19.60 15.72 44.44
N ARG A 11 18.28 15.82 44.36
CA ARG A 11 17.38 14.68 44.51
C ARG A 11 17.77 13.60 43.50
N PRO A 12 17.83 12.31 43.90
CA PRO A 12 18.05 11.23 42.94
C PRO A 12 16.93 11.25 41.92
N VAL A 13 17.30 11.41 40.67
CA VAL A 13 16.40 11.20 39.52
C VAL A 13 16.08 9.72 39.53
N THR A 14 15.00 9.35 40.20
CA THR A 14 14.41 8.01 40.04
C THR A 14 13.98 7.87 38.57
N SER A 15 14.86 7.27 37.81
CA SER A 15 14.52 6.77 36.47
C SER A 15 13.41 5.76 36.67
N HIS A 16 12.15 6.23 36.56
CA HIS A 16 11.01 5.36 36.32
C HIS A 16 11.16 4.82 34.87
N ALA A 17 12.06 3.83 34.75
CA ALA A 17 11.93 2.87 33.65
C ALA A 17 10.62 2.11 33.91
N THR A 18 9.51 2.77 33.61
CA THR A 18 8.24 2.12 33.48
C THR A 18 8.43 1.15 32.32
N ALA A 19 8.72 -0.11 32.65
CA ALA A 19 8.58 -1.21 31.72
C ALA A 19 7.13 -1.13 31.22
N THR A 20 6.95 -0.51 30.07
CA THR A 20 5.67 -0.49 29.34
C THR A 20 5.31 -1.93 29.10
N ARG A 21 4.41 -2.47 29.93
CA ARG A 21 3.72 -3.72 29.63
C ARG A 21 3.20 -3.57 28.21
N SER A 22 3.75 -4.37 27.32
CA SER A 22 3.26 -4.55 25.96
C SER A 22 1.89 -5.22 26.06
N GLU A 23 0.86 -4.43 26.35
CA GLU A 23 -0.50 -4.91 26.22
C GLU A 23 -0.72 -5.24 24.74
N ALA A 24 -1.18 -6.45 24.48
CA ALA A 24 -1.50 -6.89 23.13
C ALA A 24 -2.51 -5.89 22.52
N PRO A 25 -2.27 -5.42 21.28
CA PRO A 25 -3.13 -4.43 20.66
C PRO A 25 -4.57 -4.95 20.57
N PRO A 26 -5.59 -4.10 20.82
CA PRO A 26 -6.98 -4.51 20.75
C PRO A 26 -7.30 -5.11 19.37
N ARG A 27 -8.17 -6.09 19.32
CA ARG A 27 -8.53 -6.84 18.10
C ARG A 27 -8.93 -5.95 16.92
N SER A 28 -9.49 -4.77 17.18
CA SER A 28 -9.81 -3.77 16.17
C SER A 28 -8.56 -3.20 15.49
N VAL A 29 -7.50 -2.98 16.24
CA VAL A 29 -6.21 -2.48 15.75
C VAL A 29 -5.53 -3.54 14.89
N ILE A 30 -5.53 -4.80 15.34
CA ILE A 30 -4.96 -5.92 14.56
C ILE A 30 -5.68 -6.07 13.22
N ARG A 31 -7.01 -5.94 13.20
CA ARG A 31 -7.80 -5.98 11.96
C ARG A 31 -7.46 -4.82 11.03
N ALA A 32 -7.37 -3.59 11.54
CA ALA A 32 -6.99 -2.42 10.74
C ALA A 32 -5.58 -2.57 10.15
N MET A 33 -4.63 -3.08 10.95
CA MET A 33 -3.28 -3.41 10.48
C MET A 33 -3.28 -4.44 9.37
N ALA A 34 -3.98 -5.57 9.56
CA ALA A 34 -4.04 -6.63 8.58
C ALA A 34 -4.65 -6.13 7.24
N ILE A 35 -5.75 -5.39 7.31
CA ILE A 35 -6.42 -4.83 6.13
C ILE A 35 -5.48 -3.85 5.39
N SER A 36 -4.81 -2.96 6.11
CA SER A 36 -3.87 -2.00 5.52
C SER A 36 -2.65 -2.69 4.90
N MET A 37 -2.12 -3.72 5.56
CA MET A 37 -0.98 -4.50 5.05
C MET A 37 -1.35 -5.28 3.78
N VAL A 38 -2.52 -5.92 3.79
CA VAL A 38 -3.02 -6.66 2.62
C VAL A 38 -3.24 -5.70 1.45
N ALA A 39 -3.88 -4.55 1.67
CA ALA A 39 -4.09 -3.55 0.62
C ALA A 39 -2.76 -3.03 0.04
N THR A 40 -1.78 -2.75 0.89
CA THR A 40 -0.44 -2.30 0.45
C THR A 40 0.28 -3.40 -0.33
N LEU A 41 0.24 -4.63 0.17
CA LEU A 41 0.84 -5.79 -0.48
C LEU A 41 0.24 -6.01 -1.87
N MET A 42 -1.08 -5.96 -1.98
CA MET A 42 -1.83 -6.13 -3.23
C MET A 42 -1.43 -5.09 -4.28
N VAL A 43 -1.36 -3.81 -3.92
CA VAL A 43 -0.91 -2.74 -4.82
C VAL A 43 0.56 -2.93 -5.24
N MET A 44 1.43 -3.35 -4.31
CA MET A 44 2.84 -3.58 -4.61
C MET A 44 3.06 -4.80 -5.49
N LEU A 45 2.31 -5.87 -5.27
CA LEU A 45 2.34 -7.05 -6.14
C LEU A 45 1.83 -6.71 -7.54
N ASP A 46 0.72 -5.99 -7.65
CA ASP A 46 0.17 -5.55 -8.94
C ASP A 46 1.21 -4.79 -9.78
N THR A 47 1.92 -3.85 -9.19
CA THR A 47 2.96 -3.09 -9.90
C THR A 47 4.15 -3.94 -10.34
N THR A 48 4.60 -4.87 -9.51
CA THR A 48 5.77 -5.71 -9.82
C THR A 48 5.46 -6.82 -10.79
N VAL A 49 4.31 -7.45 -10.65
CA VAL A 49 3.89 -8.57 -11.50
C VAL A 49 3.62 -8.10 -12.94
N VAL A 50 3.03 -6.92 -13.11
CA VAL A 50 2.80 -6.34 -14.45
C VAL A 50 4.13 -6.03 -15.16
N ASN A 51 5.15 -5.56 -14.44
CA ASN A 51 6.48 -5.36 -15.02
C ASN A 51 7.07 -6.67 -15.61
N VAL A 52 6.86 -7.80 -14.95
CA VAL A 52 7.34 -9.12 -15.43
C VAL A 52 6.51 -9.61 -16.61
N SER A 53 5.21 -9.34 -16.62
CA SER A 53 4.32 -9.78 -17.71
C SER A 53 4.41 -8.94 -18.98
N LEU A 54 5.24 -7.90 -18.99
CA LEU A 54 5.38 -7.00 -20.15
C LEU A 54 5.78 -7.73 -21.42
N SER A 55 6.67 -8.70 -21.32
CA SER A 55 7.10 -9.57 -22.44
C SER A 55 5.93 -10.42 -22.97
N ALA A 56 5.16 -11.03 -22.11
CA ALA A 56 3.99 -11.83 -22.49
C ALA A 56 2.89 -10.96 -23.13
N THR A 57 2.68 -9.75 -22.63
CA THR A 57 1.72 -8.79 -23.17
C THR A 57 2.17 -8.29 -24.54
N THR A 58 3.46 -8.02 -24.73
CA THR A 58 4.03 -7.61 -26.02
C THR A 58 3.89 -8.72 -27.07
N ALA A 59 4.09 -9.97 -26.71
CA ALA A 59 3.93 -11.12 -27.59
C ALA A 59 2.48 -11.25 -28.12
N ARG A 60 1.48 -10.85 -27.32
CA ARG A 60 0.06 -10.92 -27.73
C ARG A 60 -0.40 -9.70 -28.52
N PHE A 61 0.00 -8.50 -28.15
CA PHE A 61 -0.52 -7.24 -28.69
C PHE A 61 0.43 -6.53 -29.68
N GLY A 62 1.60 -7.07 -29.94
CA GLY A 62 2.42 -6.83 -31.13
C GLY A 62 3.30 -5.58 -31.15
N SER A 63 3.04 -4.50 -30.38
CA SER A 63 3.90 -3.33 -30.41
C SER A 63 4.38 -2.90 -29.04
N MET A 64 5.69 -2.78 -28.88
CA MET A 64 6.34 -2.35 -27.64
C MET A 64 5.89 -0.96 -27.18
N GLY A 65 5.65 -0.04 -28.12
CA GLY A 65 5.17 1.30 -27.82
C GLY A 65 3.77 1.35 -27.20
N SER A 66 2.85 0.53 -27.70
CA SER A 66 1.48 0.46 -27.15
C SER A 66 1.44 -0.18 -25.77
N VAL A 67 2.28 -1.17 -25.51
CA VAL A 67 2.36 -1.87 -24.23
C VAL A 67 3.00 -0.99 -23.15
N GLN A 68 3.92 -0.10 -23.52
CA GLN A 68 4.52 0.85 -22.60
C GLN A 68 3.49 1.81 -22.00
N TRP A 69 2.44 2.16 -22.75
CA TRP A 69 1.32 2.97 -22.24
C TRP A 69 0.56 2.29 -21.10
N VAL A 70 0.54 0.96 -21.05
CA VAL A 70 -0.08 0.19 -19.94
C VAL A 70 0.56 0.51 -18.60
N LEU A 71 1.90 0.61 -18.56
CA LEU A 71 2.63 1.00 -17.34
C LEU A 71 2.52 2.49 -17.07
N THR A 72 2.74 3.31 -18.10
CA THR A 72 2.76 4.77 -17.96
C THR A 72 1.42 5.32 -17.50
N SER A 73 0.32 4.82 -18.05
CA SER A 73 -1.04 5.25 -17.67
C SER A 73 -1.35 4.94 -16.20
N TYR A 74 -0.93 3.77 -15.72
CA TYR A 74 -1.07 3.40 -14.31
C TYR A 74 -0.31 4.35 -13.40
N LEU A 75 0.99 4.57 -13.67
CA LEU A 75 1.84 5.43 -12.86
C LEU A 75 1.36 6.88 -12.88
N LEU A 76 0.94 7.38 -14.04
CA LEU A 76 0.42 8.74 -14.17
C LEU A 76 -0.87 8.93 -13.35
N ALA A 77 -1.82 7.99 -13.46
CA ALA A 77 -3.05 8.00 -12.70
C ALA A 77 -2.78 7.90 -11.19
N LEU A 78 -1.87 7.00 -10.78
CA LEU A 78 -1.45 6.83 -9.39
C LEU A 78 -0.89 8.14 -8.82
N CYS A 79 0.07 8.77 -9.50
CA CYS A 79 0.67 10.02 -9.05
C CYS A 79 -0.35 11.16 -8.96
N ALA A 80 -1.20 11.30 -9.97
CA ALA A 80 -2.23 12.34 -10.01
C ALA A 80 -3.23 12.20 -8.84
N THR A 81 -3.72 10.99 -8.60
CA THR A 81 -4.70 10.73 -7.54
C THR A 81 -4.10 10.69 -6.14
N MET A 82 -2.82 10.30 -6.01
CA MET A 82 -2.09 10.37 -4.74
C MET A 82 -2.02 11.82 -4.23
N THR A 83 -1.79 12.79 -5.12
CA THR A 83 -1.78 14.22 -4.77
C THR A 83 -3.17 14.69 -4.29
N ALA A 84 -4.25 14.20 -4.89
CA ALA A 84 -5.61 14.54 -4.53
C ALA A 84 -6.15 13.76 -3.31
N SER A 85 -5.44 12.72 -2.86
CA SER A 85 -5.91 11.77 -1.83
C SER A 85 -6.25 12.45 -0.50
N ALA A 86 -5.45 13.43 -0.06
CA ALA A 86 -5.69 14.15 1.19
C ALA A 86 -7.06 14.87 1.16
N TRP A 87 -7.35 15.56 0.08
CA TRP A 87 -8.63 16.25 -0.10
C TRP A 87 -9.83 15.28 -0.11
N VAL A 88 -9.69 14.13 -0.77
CA VAL A 88 -10.74 13.09 -0.81
C VAL A 88 -10.97 12.51 0.59
N ILE A 89 -9.89 12.22 1.34
CA ILE A 89 -9.96 11.69 2.71
C ILE A 89 -10.65 12.67 3.65
N ASP A 90 -10.37 13.97 3.51
CA ASP A 90 -10.98 15.01 4.35
C ASP A 90 -12.47 15.20 4.06
N ARG A 91 -12.89 15.04 2.80
CA ARG A 91 -14.28 15.17 2.37
C ARG A 91 -15.16 13.96 2.71
N LEU A 92 -14.69 12.77 2.40
CA LEU A 92 -15.46 11.53 2.49
C LEU A 92 -15.18 10.76 3.80
N GLY A 93 -14.12 11.11 4.49
CA GLY A 93 -13.61 10.36 5.63
C GLY A 93 -12.83 9.11 5.22
N PRO A 94 -11.89 8.63 6.07
CA PRO A 94 -10.91 7.60 5.68
C PRO A 94 -11.54 6.23 5.40
N ARG A 95 -12.65 5.87 6.06
CA ARG A 95 -13.30 4.56 5.86
C ARG A 95 -13.98 4.47 4.50
N LEU A 96 -14.77 5.49 4.13
CA LEU A 96 -15.47 5.50 2.85
C LEU A 96 -14.49 5.61 1.69
N THR A 97 -13.47 6.48 1.84
CA THR A 97 -12.40 6.62 0.86
C THR A 97 -11.67 5.30 0.64
N PHE A 98 -11.37 4.54 1.70
CA PHE A 98 -10.73 3.24 1.60
C PHE A 98 -11.57 2.24 0.79
N ILE A 99 -12.86 2.13 1.10
CA ILE A 99 -13.76 1.22 0.40
C ILE A 99 -13.92 1.63 -1.07
N ALA A 100 -14.12 2.92 -1.34
CA ALA A 100 -14.27 3.43 -2.69
C ALA A 100 -13.01 3.23 -3.54
N SER A 101 -11.84 3.52 -3.00
CA SER A 101 -10.56 3.34 -3.70
C SER A 101 -10.23 1.86 -3.92
N MET A 102 -10.53 1.00 -2.97
CA MET A 102 -10.40 -0.45 -3.10
C MET A 102 -11.31 -1.01 -4.19
N THR A 103 -12.58 -0.59 -4.19
CA THR A 103 -13.54 -0.99 -5.23
C THR A 103 -13.09 -0.52 -6.61
N MET A 104 -12.61 0.72 -6.72
CA MET A 104 -12.11 1.26 -7.98
C MET A 104 -10.88 0.50 -8.49
N PHE A 105 -9.96 0.14 -7.59
CA PHE A 105 -8.80 -0.68 -7.91
C PHE A 105 -9.22 -2.06 -8.44
N LEU A 106 -10.15 -2.73 -7.76
CA LEU A 106 -10.66 -4.04 -8.17
C LEU A 106 -11.40 -3.99 -9.52
N ILE A 107 -12.25 -2.99 -9.74
CA ILE A 107 -12.92 -2.80 -11.03
C ILE A 107 -11.90 -2.66 -12.15
N GLY A 108 -10.88 -1.82 -11.98
CA GLY A 108 -9.80 -1.67 -12.95
C GLY A 108 -9.05 -2.97 -13.20
N SER A 109 -8.78 -3.77 -12.16
CA SER A 109 -8.12 -5.08 -12.24
C SER A 109 -8.97 -6.08 -13.05
N VAL A 110 -10.26 -6.16 -12.78
CA VAL A 110 -11.20 -7.02 -13.54
C VAL A 110 -11.28 -6.58 -15.01
N MET A 111 -11.33 -5.27 -15.27
CA MET A 111 -11.29 -4.76 -16.66
C MET A 111 -9.99 -5.16 -17.37
N CYS A 112 -8.86 -5.14 -16.68
CA CYS A 112 -7.59 -5.61 -17.23
C CYS A 112 -7.64 -7.12 -17.52
N ALA A 113 -8.18 -7.93 -16.60
CA ALA A 113 -8.29 -9.38 -16.79
C ALA A 113 -9.15 -9.79 -18.00
N LEU A 114 -10.19 -9.01 -18.28
CA LEU A 114 -11.13 -9.24 -19.38
C LEU A 114 -10.79 -8.48 -20.67
N SER A 115 -9.61 -7.85 -20.73
CA SER A 115 -9.27 -7.00 -21.88
C SER A 115 -8.88 -7.82 -23.12
N ASP A 116 -9.48 -7.48 -24.26
CA ASP A 116 -9.16 -8.05 -25.57
C ASP A 116 -8.31 -7.10 -26.43
N SER A 117 -8.12 -5.85 -26.00
CA SER A 117 -7.33 -4.85 -26.70
C SER A 117 -6.40 -4.08 -25.75
N VAL A 118 -5.28 -3.56 -26.30
CA VAL A 118 -4.32 -2.75 -25.53
C VAL A 118 -4.97 -1.51 -24.93
N TRP A 119 -5.86 -0.86 -25.67
CA TRP A 119 -6.53 0.35 -25.17
C TRP A 119 -7.50 0.07 -24.02
N GLN A 120 -8.16 -1.09 -24.04
CA GLN A 120 -8.97 -1.53 -22.92
C GLN A 120 -8.12 -1.85 -21.70
N LEU A 121 -6.93 -2.44 -21.91
CA LEU A 121 -5.95 -2.68 -20.86
C LEU A 121 -5.43 -1.37 -20.28
N VAL A 122 -5.11 -0.37 -21.11
CA VAL A 122 -4.69 0.98 -20.69
C VAL A 122 -5.75 1.67 -19.84
N THR A 123 -7.03 1.60 -20.25
CA THR A 123 -8.14 2.16 -19.46
C THR A 123 -8.31 1.45 -18.12
N GLY A 124 -8.28 0.13 -18.09
CA GLY A 124 -8.31 -0.64 -16.85
C GLY A 124 -7.15 -0.28 -15.90
N ARG A 125 -5.93 -0.13 -16.45
CA ARG A 125 -4.74 0.28 -15.67
C ARG A 125 -4.85 1.71 -15.15
N THR A 126 -5.43 2.62 -15.92
CA THR A 126 -5.68 4.00 -15.45
C THR A 126 -6.63 4.00 -14.26
N ILE A 127 -7.71 3.22 -14.32
CA ILE A 127 -8.68 3.10 -13.21
C ILE A 127 -8.03 2.44 -11.98
N SER A 128 -7.30 1.34 -12.17
CA SER A 128 -6.58 0.67 -11.07
C SER A 128 -5.54 1.61 -10.44
N GLY A 129 -4.76 2.32 -11.25
CA GLY A 129 -3.76 3.28 -10.77
C GLY A 129 -4.39 4.42 -9.96
N ALA A 130 -5.52 4.95 -10.43
CA ALA A 130 -6.25 5.96 -9.70
C ALA A 130 -6.78 5.44 -8.34
N GLY A 131 -7.28 4.21 -8.30
CA GLY A 131 -7.66 3.53 -7.07
C GLY A 131 -6.48 3.34 -6.11
N ALA A 132 -5.36 2.83 -6.61
CA ALA A 132 -4.14 2.59 -5.84
C ALA A 132 -3.56 3.89 -5.24
N GLY A 133 -3.55 4.99 -6.01
CA GLY A 133 -3.03 6.27 -5.57
C GLY A 133 -3.79 6.89 -4.39
N ILE A 134 -5.08 6.58 -4.25
CA ILE A 134 -5.88 6.99 -3.08
C ILE A 134 -5.80 5.93 -1.97
N LEU A 135 -5.75 4.65 -2.32
CA LEU A 135 -5.80 3.53 -1.38
C LEU A 135 -4.62 3.51 -0.41
N VAL A 136 -3.39 3.67 -0.92
CA VAL A 136 -2.16 3.57 -0.10
C VAL A 136 -2.08 4.66 0.98
N PRO A 137 -2.29 5.97 0.68
CA PRO A 137 -2.33 7.01 1.71
C PRO A 137 -3.48 6.80 2.69
N THR A 138 -4.65 6.38 2.21
CA THR A 138 -5.83 6.14 3.05
C THR A 138 -5.61 4.99 4.02
N ALA A 139 -4.98 3.90 3.57
CA ALA A 139 -4.57 2.78 4.42
C ALA A 139 -3.63 3.23 5.54
N SER A 140 -2.66 4.09 5.23
CA SER A 140 -1.74 4.68 6.20
C SER A 140 -2.45 5.56 7.23
N VAL A 141 -3.41 6.38 6.80
CA VAL A 141 -4.23 7.23 7.71
C VAL A 141 -5.08 6.38 8.64
N LEU A 142 -5.72 5.31 8.13
CA LEU A 142 -6.51 4.39 8.95
C LEU A 142 -5.65 3.69 9.99
N LEU A 143 -4.43 3.31 9.59
CA LEU A 143 -3.45 2.68 10.47
C LEU A 143 -3.07 3.61 11.63
N ILE A 144 -2.69 4.86 11.32
CA ILE A 144 -2.27 5.86 12.31
C ILE A 144 -3.40 6.22 13.26
N ARG A 145 -4.64 6.37 12.77
CA ARG A 145 -5.80 6.71 13.62
C ARG A 145 -6.23 5.57 14.55
N GLY A 146 -5.90 4.32 14.22
CA GLY A 146 -6.30 3.14 15.00
C GLY A 146 -5.29 2.69 16.05
N ILE A 147 -4.08 3.26 16.10
CA ILE A 147 -2.95 2.74 16.88
C ILE A 147 -2.48 3.76 17.90
N PRO A 148 -2.20 3.34 19.15
CA PRO A 148 -1.54 4.18 20.15
C PRO A 148 -0.17 4.67 19.65
N ARG A 149 0.20 5.90 20.01
CA ARG A 149 1.42 6.56 19.54
C ARG A 149 2.69 5.76 19.82
N GLU A 150 2.71 5.03 20.91
CA GLU A 150 3.84 4.20 21.36
C GLU A 150 4.10 3.02 20.42
N GLN A 151 3.09 2.54 19.70
CA GLN A 151 3.19 1.40 18.81
C GLN A 151 3.34 1.80 17.33
N LEU A 152 3.16 3.09 16.99
CA LEU A 152 3.21 3.60 15.62
C LEU A 152 4.53 3.25 14.92
N GLY A 153 5.66 3.40 15.61
CA GLY A 153 6.98 3.09 15.04
C GLY A 153 7.12 1.62 14.63
N ARG A 154 6.65 0.71 15.48
CA ARG A 154 6.69 -0.74 15.20
C ARG A 154 5.80 -1.12 14.02
N VAL A 155 4.61 -0.54 13.96
CA VAL A 155 3.66 -0.80 12.89
C VAL A 155 4.13 -0.23 11.55
N GLN A 156 4.70 0.97 11.57
CA GLN A 156 5.30 1.57 10.37
C GLN A 156 6.51 0.77 9.88
N ALA A 157 7.33 0.25 10.78
CA ALA A 157 8.44 -0.64 10.43
C ALA A 157 7.94 -1.93 9.75
N LEU A 158 6.87 -2.55 10.28
CA LEU A 158 6.24 -3.72 9.67
C LEU A 158 5.66 -3.40 8.28
N ASN A 159 4.95 -2.28 8.14
CA ASN A 159 4.41 -1.85 6.85
C ASN A 159 5.53 -1.55 5.84
N GLY A 160 6.61 -0.92 6.27
CA GLY A 160 7.82 -0.71 5.46
C GLY A 160 8.48 -2.02 5.03
N SER A 161 8.52 -3.04 5.90
CA SER A 161 9.04 -4.36 5.56
C SER A 161 8.22 -5.02 4.45
N VAL A 162 6.90 -4.90 4.48
CA VAL A 162 6.02 -5.39 3.40
C VAL A 162 6.35 -4.71 2.07
N GLN A 163 6.58 -3.40 2.08
CA GLN A 163 6.93 -2.64 0.88
C GLN A 163 8.29 -3.05 0.29
N LEU A 164 9.25 -3.49 1.13
CA LEU A 164 10.56 -3.97 0.68
C LEU A 164 10.48 -5.41 0.16
N ILE A 165 9.69 -6.26 0.79
CA ILE A 165 9.58 -7.69 0.46
C ILE A 165 8.73 -7.91 -0.80
N ALA A 166 7.67 -7.13 -0.99
CA ALA A 166 6.75 -7.28 -2.12
C ALA A 166 7.44 -7.20 -3.50
N PRO A 167 8.35 -6.23 -3.78
CA PRO A 167 9.09 -6.20 -5.04
C PRO A 167 10.06 -7.39 -5.24
N LEU A 168 10.52 -8.00 -4.15
CA LEU A 168 11.42 -9.16 -4.21
C LEU A 168 10.64 -10.44 -4.56
N ILE A 169 9.46 -10.60 -3.99
CA ILE A 169 8.60 -11.78 -4.21
C ILE A 169 7.77 -11.63 -5.50
N GLY A 170 7.40 -10.40 -5.87
CA GLY A 170 6.52 -10.10 -7.00
C GLY A 170 6.93 -10.77 -8.32
N PRO A 171 8.19 -10.65 -8.78
CA PRO A 171 8.63 -11.29 -10.00
C PRO A 171 8.49 -12.82 -9.97
N THR A 172 8.80 -13.46 -8.85
CA THR A 172 8.69 -14.92 -8.69
C THR A 172 7.22 -15.38 -8.73
N VAL A 173 6.35 -14.68 -8.00
CA VAL A 173 4.91 -14.96 -7.97
C VAL A 173 4.29 -14.67 -9.33
N GLY A 174 4.66 -13.54 -9.95
CA GLY A 174 4.18 -13.15 -11.26
C GLY A 174 4.56 -14.13 -12.36
N GLY A 175 5.82 -14.55 -12.39
CA GLY A 175 6.30 -15.58 -13.33
C GLY A 175 5.55 -16.90 -13.15
N LEU A 176 5.38 -17.35 -11.92
CA LEU A 176 4.66 -18.59 -11.61
C LEU A 176 3.18 -18.54 -12.02
N LEU A 177 2.52 -17.39 -11.83
CA LEU A 177 1.13 -17.17 -12.23
C LEU A 177 0.99 -17.20 -13.76
N VAL A 178 1.90 -16.56 -14.49
CA VAL A 178 1.91 -16.59 -15.96
C VAL A 178 2.12 -18.01 -16.49
N ASP A 179 3.06 -18.76 -15.92
CA ASP A 179 3.45 -20.08 -16.41
C ASP A 179 2.43 -21.18 -16.09
N ARG A 180 1.78 -21.11 -14.92
CA ARG A 180 0.92 -22.21 -14.42
C ARG A 180 -0.58 -21.94 -14.46
N CYS A 181 -1.02 -20.68 -14.47
CA CYS A 181 -2.43 -20.30 -14.27
C CYS A 181 -3.12 -19.71 -15.52
N GLY A 182 -2.61 -19.98 -16.73
CA GLY A 182 -3.32 -19.57 -17.95
C GLY A 182 -2.87 -18.25 -18.58
N GLY A 183 -1.66 -17.81 -18.30
CA GLY A 183 -1.05 -16.67 -18.96
C GLY A 183 -1.29 -15.32 -18.24
N TRP A 184 -1.12 -14.24 -18.97
CA TRP A 184 -1.17 -12.88 -18.44
C TRP A 184 -2.48 -12.47 -17.73
N PRO A 185 -3.70 -12.96 -18.07
CA PRO A 185 -4.91 -12.58 -17.32
C PRO A 185 -4.92 -13.09 -15.88
N ALA A 186 -4.23 -14.20 -15.57
CA ALA A 186 -4.15 -14.76 -14.22
C ALA A 186 -3.59 -13.77 -13.20
N ILE A 187 -2.75 -12.85 -13.64
CA ILE A 187 -2.17 -11.78 -12.82
C ILE A 187 -3.24 -10.87 -12.24
N TYR A 188 -4.18 -10.47 -13.07
CA TYR A 188 -5.25 -9.54 -12.67
C TYR A 188 -6.36 -10.23 -11.86
N TRP A 189 -6.52 -11.55 -12.05
CA TRP A 189 -7.41 -12.36 -11.21
C TRP A 189 -6.85 -12.64 -9.81
N ALA A 190 -5.54 -12.52 -9.64
CA ALA A 190 -4.89 -12.69 -8.33
C ALA A 190 -5.10 -11.49 -7.37
N ASN A 191 -5.51 -10.34 -7.90
CA ASN A 191 -5.88 -9.14 -7.14
C ASN A 191 -7.32 -9.24 -6.62
#